data_256da46c86010d2dbcd9fc2da56c83bc
#
_entry.id   256da46c86010d2dbcd9fc2da56c83bc
#
_cell.length_a   1.000
_cell.length_b   1.000
_cell.length_c   1.000
_cell.angle_alpha   90.00
_cell.angle_beta   90.00
_cell.angle_gamma   90.00
#
_symmetry.space_group_name_H-M   'P 1'
#
loop_
_entity.id
_entity.type
_entity.pdbx_description
1 polymer ?
#
loop_
_entity_poly.entity_id
_entity_poly.type
_entity_poly.pdbx_seq_one_letter_code
_entity_poly.pdbx_strand_id
1 'polypeptide(L)'
;AMAGLSKGYFGKLSDHTGKRVPFVQVGYTLSALSKPMMALFIYPLWIFFARTIDRLGKGIRTGARDAILSDEATPSTKGKIFGFHRSMDTLGAVLGPSLALWYLYCYPNAYQPLFYIAFIPGCLAILATFLLKDKNRKAAPVKKRNPFFSFLSYWKTSPANYRKLTLG
;
A
#
# COMPACT_ATOMS: atom_id res chain seq x y z
N ALA A 1 -7.47 -0.25 -10.42
CA ALA A 1 -8.37 -1.36 -10.05
C ALA A 1 -7.64 -2.44 -9.23
N MET A 2 -6.50 -3.00 -9.68
CA MET A 2 -5.81 -4.13 -9.01
C MET A 2 -5.39 -3.84 -7.56
N ALA A 3 -4.80 -2.68 -7.27
CA ALA A 3 -4.39 -2.32 -5.91
C ALA A 3 -5.58 -2.19 -4.93
N GLY A 4 -6.75 -1.78 -5.40
CA GLY A 4 -7.95 -1.69 -4.58
C GLY A 4 -8.53 -3.07 -4.22
N LEU A 5 -8.58 -3.98 -5.20
CA LEU A 5 -9.04 -5.36 -4.99
C LEU A 5 -8.08 -6.11 -4.03
N SER A 6 -6.77 -5.97 -4.25
CA SER A 6 -5.74 -6.55 -3.39
C SER A 6 -5.85 -6.03 -1.95
N LYS A 7 -6.06 -4.71 -1.76
CA LYS A 7 -6.23 -4.10 -0.44
C LYS A 7 -7.40 -4.73 0.32
N GLY A 8 -8.56 -4.93 -0.33
CA GLY A 8 -9.73 -5.52 0.31
C GLY A 8 -9.53 -6.98 0.69
N TYR A 9 -8.93 -7.77 -0.19
CA TYR A 9 -8.70 -9.20 0.02
C TYR A 9 -7.64 -9.44 1.13
N PHE A 10 -6.47 -8.82 0.99
CA PHE A 10 -5.37 -9.02 1.95
C PHE A 10 -5.62 -8.31 3.28
N GLY A 11 -6.41 -7.23 3.30
CA GLY A 11 -6.88 -6.64 4.56
C GLY A 11 -7.70 -7.63 5.37
N LYS A 12 -8.69 -8.29 4.75
CA LYS A 12 -9.48 -9.36 5.40
C LYS A 12 -8.62 -10.54 5.85
N LEU A 13 -7.65 -10.95 5.03
CA LEU A 13 -6.75 -12.07 5.34
C LEU A 13 -5.86 -11.75 6.56
N SER A 14 -5.36 -10.52 6.65
CA SER A 14 -4.56 -10.07 7.79
C SER A 14 -5.39 -9.99 9.08
N ASP A 15 -6.66 -9.60 8.99
CA ASP A 15 -7.58 -9.59 10.13
C ASP A 15 -7.91 -11.02 10.61
N HIS A 16 -7.98 -11.97 9.70
CA HIS A 16 -8.23 -13.39 9.99
C HIS A 16 -7.06 -14.06 10.70
N THR A 17 -5.83 -13.76 10.29
CA THR A 17 -4.61 -14.34 10.89
C THR A 17 -4.23 -13.68 12.21
N GLY A 18 -4.78 -12.51 12.52
CA GLY A 18 -4.40 -11.70 13.69
C GLY A 18 -2.97 -11.15 13.65
N LYS A 19 -2.20 -11.51 12.62
CA LYS A 19 -0.83 -11.06 12.40
C LYS A 19 -0.81 -10.08 11.24
N ARG A 20 -0.45 -8.83 11.49
CA ARG A 20 -0.47 -7.76 10.46
C ARG A 20 0.93 -7.42 9.94
N VAL A 21 1.93 -7.49 10.81
CA VAL A 21 3.32 -7.14 10.46
C VAL A 21 3.86 -7.98 9.30
N PRO A 22 3.66 -9.33 9.21
CA PRO A 22 4.13 -10.11 8.08
C PRO A 22 3.56 -9.65 6.74
N PHE A 23 2.28 -9.25 6.69
CA PHE A 23 1.67 -8.72 5.45
C PHE A 23 2.29 -7.40 5.03
N VAL A 24 2.61 -6.54 6.00
CA VAL A 24 3.33 -5.29 5.74
C VAL A 24 4.73 -5.59 5.19
N GLN A 25 5.46 -6.50 5.80
CA GLN A 25 6.80 -6.91 5.36
C GLN A 25 6.80 -7.49 3.95
N VAL A 26 5.92 -8.45 3.67
CA VAL A 26 5.76 -9.04 2.32
C VAL A 26 5.42 -7.96 1.29
N GLY A 27 4.52 -7.04 1.61
CA GLY A 27 4.13 -5.97 0.72
C GLY A 27 5.28 -4.99 0.42
N TYR A 28 6.10 -4.63 1.41
CA TYR A 28 7.30 -3.80 1.20
C TYR A 28 8.37 -4.55 0.40
N THR A 29 8.60 -5.84 0.70
CA THR A 29 9.57 -6.68 -0.01
C THR A 29 9.21 -6.80 -1.49
N LEU A 30 7.96 -7.10 -1.83
CA LEU A 30 7.48 -7.16 -3.21
C LEU A 30 7.66 -5.82 -3.94
N SER A 31 7.31 -4.71 -3.30
CA SER A 31 7.51 -3.37 -3.86
C SER A 31 8.98 -3.00 -4.02
N ALA A 32 9.85 -3.42 -3.11
CA ALA A 32 11.29 -3.15 -3.23
C ALA A 32 11.92 -3.98 -4.36
N LEU A 33 11.63 -5.29 -4.42
CA LEU A 33 12.14 -6.19 -5.46
C LEU A 33 11.70 -5.78 -6.88
N SER A 34 10.55 -5.15 -7.03
CA SER A 34 10.09 -4.66 -8.33
C SER A 34 11.05 -3.63 -8.95
N LYS A 35 11.82 -2.88 -8.15
CA LYS A 35 12.75 -1.84 -8.64
C LYS A 35 13.94 -2.45 -9.40
N PRO A 36 14.74 -3.36 -8.80
CA PRO A 36 15.80 -4.04 -9.56
C PRO A 36 15.24 -4.87 -10.71
N MET A 37 14.03 -5.46 -10.59
CA MET A 37 13.41 -6.14 -11.72
C MET A 37 13.19 -5.21 -12.92
N MET A 38 12.77 -3.95 -12.70
CA MET A 38 12.64 -2.97 -13.79
C MET A 38 13.99 -2.55 -14.37
N ALA A 39 15.08 -2.64 -13.59
CA ALA A 39 16.42 -2.31 -14.06
C ALA A 39 17.04 -3.40 -14.93
N LEU A 40 16.67 -4.68 -14.73
CA LEU A 40 17.28 -5.83 -15.40
C LEU A 40 16.94 -5.89 -16.90
N PHE A 41 15.67 -5.63 -17.27
CA PHE A 41 15.21 -5.72 -18.65
C PHE A 41 14.30 -4.56 -19.01
N ILE A 42 14.53 -4.00 -20.21
CA ILE A 42 13.81 -2.82 -20.73
C ILE A 42 12.61 -3.23 -21.62
N TYR A 43 12.29 -4.51 -21.69
CA TYR A 43 11.16 -4.98 -22.50
C TYR A 43 9.81 -4.53 -21.91
N PRO A 44 8.87 -4.00 -22.73
CA PRO A 44 7.60 -3.48 -22.25
C PRO A 44 6.79 -4.49 -21.44
N LEU A 45 6.77 -5.76 -21.86
CA LEU A 45 6.06 -6.83 -21.17
C LEU A 45 6.67 -7.12 -19.78
N TRP A 46 8.00 -7.07 -19.67
CA TRP A 46 8.71 -7.24 -18.41
C TRP A 46 8.44 -6.10 -17.42
N ILE A 47 8.47 -4.86 -17.92
CA ILE A 47 8.14 -3.67 -17.13
C ILE A 47 6.68 -3.74 -16.64
N PHE A 48 5.76 -4.18 -17.50
CA PHE A 48 4.36 -4.39 -17.10
C PHE A 48 4.24 -5.41 -15.97
N PHE A 49 4.94 -6.53 -16.05
CA PHE A 49 4.96 -7.56 -15.02
C PHE A 49 5.55 -7.04 -13.70
N ALA A 50 6.70 -6.38 -13.74
CA ALA A 50 7.34 -5.78 -12.57
C ALA A 50 6.44 -4.71 -11.90
N ARG A 51 5.78 -3.86 -12.71
CA ARG A 51 4.78 -2.90 -12.19
C ARG A 51 3.57 -3.56 -11.58
N THR A 52 3.13 -4.68 -12.11
CA THR A 52 2.02 -5.45 -11.53
C THR A 52 2.39 -5.97 -10.14
N ILE A 53 3.59 -6.50 -9.98
CA ILE A 53 4.14 -6.94 -8.67
C ILE A 53 4.20 -5.77 -7.70
N ASP A 54 4.70 -4.60 -8.12
CA ASP A 54 4.72 -3.39 -7.29
C ASP A 54 3.32 -2.99 -6.81
N ARG A 55 2.33 -3.01 -7.71
CA ARG A 55 0.93 -2.69 -7.39
C ARG A 55 0.30 -3.69 -6.43
N LEU A 56 0.59 -4.98 -6.59
CA LEU A 56 0.16 -6.02 -5.65
C LEU A 56 0.79 -5.80 -4.28
N GLY A 57 2.11 -5.60 -4.20
CA GLY A 57 2.82 -5.30 -2.96
C GLY A 57 2.24 -4.07 -2.25
N LYS A 58 1.95 -3.00 -3.00
CA LYS A 58 1.28 -1.81 -2.47
C LYS A 58 -0.11 -2.12 -1.91
N GLY A 59 -0.90 -2.96 -2.58
CA GLY A 59 -2.22 -3.37 -2.11
C GLY A 59 -2.15 -4.15 -0.79
N ILE A 60 -1.25 -5.13 -0.71
CA ILE A 60 -1.04 -5.98 0.48
C ILE A 60 -0.65 -5.11 1.69
N ARG A 61 0.39 -4.29 1.56
CA ARG A 61 0.91 -3.49 2.68
C ARG A 61 -0.08 -2.42 3.15
N THR A 62 -0.82 -1.78 2.23
CA THR A 62 -1.70 -0.66 2.58
C THR A 62 -2.84 -1.12 3.48
N GLY A 63 -3.47 -2.27 3.20
CA GLY A 63 -4.54 -2.82 4.02
C GLY A 63 -4.09 -3.12 5.45
N ALA A 64 -3.00 -3.88 5.59
CA ALA A 64 -2.45 -4.25 6.89
C ALA A 64 -1.93 -3.03 7.68
N ARG A 65 -1.26 -2.06 7.01
CA ARG A 65 -0.75 -0.83 7.61
C ARG A 65 -1.87 0.06 8.13
N ASP A 66 -2.91 0.31 7.32
CA ASP A 66 -4.06 1.12 7.72
C ASP A 66 -4.77 0.50 8.94
N ALA A 67 -4.81 -0.84 8.99
CA ALA A 67 -5.35 -1.57 10.12
C ALA A 67 -4.48 -1.37 11.38
N ILE A 68 -3.15 -1.47 11.30
CA ILE A 68 -2.23 -1.19 12.42
C ILE A 68 -2.45 0.23 12.94
N LEU A 69 -2.48 1.23 12.05
CA LEU A 69 -2.71 2.63 12.41
C LEU A 69 -4.05 2.84 13.09
N SER A 70 -5.10 2.18 12.59
CA SER A 70 -6.45 2.27 13.19
C SER A 70 -6.50 1.70 14.61
N ASP A 71 -5.68 0.68 14.87
CA ASP A 71 -5.65 0.00 16.17
C ASP A 71 -4.89 0.76 17.25
N GLU A 72 -3.89 1.55 16.85
CA GLU A 72 -3.16 2.44 17.78
C GLU A 72 -3.90 3.77 17.99
N ALA A 73 -4.87 4.09 17.13
CA ALA A 73 -5.61 5.33 17.17
C ALA A 73 -6.81 5.24 18.13
N THR A 74 -6.92 6.19 19.04
CA THR A 74 -8.15 6.43 19.81
C THR A 74 -9.14 7.25 18.98
N PRO A 75 -10.45 7.25 19.30
CA PRO A 75 -11.42 8.07 18.58
C PRO A 75 -11.02 9.55 18.46
N SER A 76 -10.37 10.10 19.48
CA SER A 76 -9.90 11.50 19.51
C SER A 76 -8.63 11.74 18.71
N THR A 77 -7.73 10.76 18.54
CA THR A 77 -6.44 10.91 17.88
C THR A 77 -6.43 10.38 16.44
N LYS A 78 -7.50 9.66 16.04
CA LYS A 78 -7.59 9.00 14.73
C LYS A 78 -7.34 9.95 13.56
N GLY A 79 -7.96 11.14 13.59
CA GLY A 79 -7.77 12.15 12.55
C GLY A 79 -6.31 12.64 12.46
N LYS A 80 -5.66 12.88 13.59
CA LYS A 80 -4.24 13.32 13.63
C LYS A 80 -3.30 12.25 13.06
N ILE A 81 -3.45 10.99 13.48
CA ILE A 81 -2.59 9.89 13.05
C ILE A 81 -2.73 9.64 11.54
N PHE A 82 -3.96 9.54 11.03
CA PHE A 82 -4.19 9.33 9.61
C PHE A 82 -3.79 10.57 8.78
N GLY A 83 -4.03 11.78 9.28
CA GLY A 83 -3.62 13.03 8.63
C GLY A 83 -2.10 13.12 8.51
N PHE A 84 -1.37 12.89 9.60
CA PHE A 84 0.11 12.87 9.59
C PHE A 84 0.65 11.81 8.61
N HIS A 85 0.10 10.60 8.68
CA HIS A 85 0.50 9.54 7.76
C HIS A 85 0.25 9.91 6.29
N ARG A 86 -0.91 10.49 5.99
CA ARG A 86 -1.23 10.93 4.64
C ARG A 86 -0.33 12.06 4.15
N SER A 87 0.03 12.98 5.04
CA SER A 87 0.98 14.05 4.72
C SER A 87 2.35 13.49 4.36
N MET A 88 2.86 12.50 5.12
CA MET A 88 4.13 11.84 4.81
C MET A 88 4.07 11.07 3.48
N ASP A 89 2.98 10.36 3.19
CA ASP A 89 2.77 9.69 1.91
C ASP A 89 2.78 10.70 0.74
N THR A 90 2.15 11.88 0.92
CA THR A 90 2.10 12.94 -0.10
C THR A 90 3.47 13.58 -0.30
N LEU A 91 4.21 13.86 0.78
CA LEU A 91 5.59 14.36 0.69
C LEU A 91 6.48 13.39 -0.09
N GLY A 92 6.40 12.10 0.20
CA GLY A 92 7.14 11.09 -0.55
C GLY A 92 6.73 11.01 -2.03
N ALA A 93 5.43 11.22 -2.33
CA ALA A 93 4.92 11.23 -3.70
C ALA A 93 5.38 12.46 -4.50
N VAL A 94 5.71 13.57 -3.84
CA VAL A 94 6.29 14.77 -4.47
C VAL A 94 7.81 14.65 -4.57
N LEU A 95 8.49 14.36 -3.48
CA LEU A 95 9.96 14.31 -3.43
C LEU A 95 10.55 13.21 -4.31
N GLY A 96 9.92 12.03 -4.35
CA GLY A 96 10.41 10.91 -5.16
C GLY A 96 10.53 11.25 -6.65
N PRO A 97 9.43 11.62 -7.32
CA PRO A 97 9.47 12.02 -8.73
C PRO A 97 10.34 13.25 -9.00
N SER A 98 10.36 14.24 -8.10
CA SER A 98 11.19 15.45 -8.25
C SER A 98 12.68 15.11 -8.27
N LEU A 99 13.14 14.28 -7.33
CA LEU A 99 14.52 13.80 -7.29
C LEU A 99 14.85 12.92 -8.51
N ALA A 100 13.92 12.10 -8.98
CA ALA A 100 14.10 11.28 -10.16
C ALA A 100 14.24 12.14 -11.43
N LEU A 101 13.42 13.19 -11.58
CA LEU A 101 13.51 14.13 -12.69
C LEU A 101 14.82 14.91 -12.66
N TRP A 102 15.21 15.40 -11.47
CA TRP A 102 16.49 16.09 -11.30
C TRP A 102 17.68 15.19 -11.66
N TYR A 103 17.66 13.93 -11.21
CA TYR A 103 18.69 12.95 -11.57
C TYR A 103 18.76 12.72 -13.09
N LEU A 104 17.64 12.55 -13.77
CA LEU A 104 17.58 12.35 -15.22
C LEU A 104 17.94 13.61 -16.00
N TYR A 105 17.76 14.79 -15.44
CA TYR A 105 18.24 16.04 -16.00
C TYR A 105 19.78 16.10 -15.98
N CYS A 106 20.42 15.66 -14.88
CA CYS A 106 21.88 15.60 -14.79
C CYS A 106 22.48 14.44 -15.60
N TYR A 107 21.77 13.30 -15.69
CA TYR A 107 22.22 12.08 -16.36
C TYR A 107 21.15 11.56 -17.34
N PRO A 108 21.06 12.13 -18.55
CA PRO A 108 20.07 11.72 -19.54
C PRO A 108 20.18 10.23 -19.88
N ASN A 109 19.04 9.55 -20.01
CA ASN A 109 18.93 8.12 -20.31
C ASN A 109 19.47 7.13 -19.26
N ALA A 110 19.92 7.59 -18.09
CA ALA A 110 20.42 6.74 -17.02
C ALA A 110 19.27 6.12 -16.17
N TYR A 111 18.34 5.40 -16.80
CA TYR A 111 17.17 4.81 -16.11
C TYR A 111 17.55 3.65 -15.21
N GLN A 112 18.49 2.80 -15.63
CA GLN A 112 18.89 1.62 -14.84
C GLN A 112 19.49 2.02 -13.48
N PRO A 113 20.49 2.92 -13.39
CA PRO A 113 21.00 3.38 -12.11
C PRO A 113 19.92 4.04 -11.24
N LEU A 114 18.98 4.77 -11.85
CA LEU A 114 17.86 5.39 -11.13
C LEU A 114 17.01 4.35 -10.40
N PHE A 115 16.71 3.21 -11.02
CA PHE A 115 15.97 2.14 -10.37
C PHE A 115 16.75 1.50 -9.21
N TYR A 116 18.07 1.36 -9.33
CA TYR A 116 18.91 0.88 -8.23
C TYR A 116 18.96 1.89 -7.07
N ILE A 117 19.06 3.17 -7.36
CA ILE A 117 18.97 4.23 -6.34
C ILE A 117 17.60 4.19 -5.65
N ALA A 118 16.51 4.03 -6.42
CA ALA A 118 15.17 3.93 -5.86
C ALA A 118 14.94 2.64 -5.03
N PHE A 119 15.79 1.64 -5.15
CA PHE A 119 15.78 0.43 -4.32
C PHE A 119 16.23 0.71 -2.88
N ILE A 120 17.17 1.64 -2.67
CA ILE A 120 17.75 1.95 -1.36
C ILE A 120 16.67 2.36 -0.33
N PRO A 121 15.80 3.37 -0.59
CA PRO A 121 14.73 3.70 0.34
C PRO A 121 13.72 2.55 0.53
N GLY A 122 13.57 1.68 -0.48
CA GLY A 122 12.77 0.45 -0.34
C GLY A 122 13.36 -0.51 0.70
N CYS A 123 14.67 -0.72 0.68
CA CYS A 123 15.39 -1.54 1.68
C CYS A 123 15.29 -0.91 3.08
N LEU A 124 15.46 0.40 3.20
CA LEU A 124 15.29 1.10 4.48
C LEU A 124 13.88 0.94 5.03
N ALA A 125 12.86 1.01 4.16
CA ALA A 125 11.48 0.78 4.57
C ALA A 125 11.26 -0.67 5.06
N ILE A 126 11.88 -1.68 4.42
CA ILE A 126 11.83 -3.07 4.89
C ILE A 126 12.49 -3.19 6.27
N LEU A 127 13.69 -2.64 6.43
CA LEU A 127 14.40 -2.66 7.71
C LEU A 127 13.57 -2.01 8.83
N ALA A 128 12.93 -0.88 8.55
CA ALA A 128 12.05 -0.22 9.50
C ALA A 128 10.85 -1.12 9.90
N THR A 129 10.37 -2.00 9.01
CA THR A 129 9.27 -2.92 9.37
C THR A 129 9.68 -4.01 10.35
N PHE A 130 10.97 -4.35 10.46
CA PHE A 130 11.44 -5.30 11.48
C PHE A 130 11.39 -4.74 12.89
N LEU A 131 11.35 -3.41 13.04
CA LEU A 131 11.13 -2.76 14.34
C LEU A 131 9.67 -2.82 14.80
N LEU A 132 8.74 -3.15 13.89
CA LEU A 132 7.33 -3.30 14.23
C LEU A 132 7.11 -4.64 14.95
N LYS A 133 6.47 -4.58 16.12
CA LYS A 133 6.03 -5.78 16.85
C LYS A 133 4.54 -5.99 16.63
N ASP A 134 4.16 -7.23 16.29
CA ASP A 134 2.74 -7.61 16.29
C ASP A 134 2.22 -7.64 17.74
N LYS A 135 1.13 -6.92 17.97
CA LYS A 135 0.37 -7.11 19.21
C LYS A 135 -0.36 -8.46 19.11
N ASN A 136 -0.14 -9.37 20.09
CA ASN A 136 -0.91 -10.61 20.20
C ASN A 136 -2.39 -10.29 20.28
N ARG A 137 -3.11 -10.43 19.18
CA ARG A 137 -4.55 -10.24 19.09
C ARG A 137 -5.23 -11.58 18.93
N LYS A 138 -6.31 -11.77 19.68
CA LYS A 138 -7.25 -12.84 19.35
C LYS A 138 -7.80 -12.55 17.95
N ALA A 139 -7.68 -13.52 17.04
CA ALA A 139 -8.27 -13.43 15.70
C ALA A 139 -9.72 -12.91 15.83
N ALA A 140 -10.06 -11.90 15.04
CA ALA A 140 -11.42 -11.37 15.10
C ALA A 140 -12.42 -12.50 14.80
N PRO A 141 -13.51 -12.65 15.58
CA PRO A 141 -14.50 -13.67 15.31
C PRO A 141 -14.99 -13.52 13.87
N VAL A 142 -15.05 -14.64 13.17
CA VAL A 142 -15.47 -14.70 11.76
C VAL A 142 -16.88 -14.13 11.66
N LYS A 143 -17.01 -12.82 11.44
CA LYS A 143 -18.29 -12.26 11.00
C LYS A 143 -18.64 -12.93 9.68
N LYS A 144 -19.84 -13.54 9.64
CA LYS A 144 -20.42 -14.21 8.45
C LYS A 144 -20.01 -13.45 7.18
N ARG A 145 -19.49 -14.21 6.22
CA ARG A 145 -19.04 -13.75 4.91
C ARG A 145 -20.10 -12.83 4.30
N ASN A 146 -19.90 -11.53 4.37
CA ASN A 146 -20.68 -10.65 3.51
C ASN A 146 -20.29 -10.96 2.07
N PRO A 147 -21.22 -11.27 1.17
CA PRO A 147 -20.91 -11.57 -0.22
C PRO A 147 -20.11 -10.39 -0.81
N PHE A 148 -19.25 -10.70 -1.79
CA PHE A 148 -18.40 -9.72 -2.49
C PHE A 148 -19.20 -8.49 -2.96
N PHE A 149 -20.48 -8.68 -3.24
CA PHE A 149 -21.43 -7.64 -3.65
C PHE A 149 -22.16 -6.91 -2.51
N SER A 150 -21.75 -7.09 -1.25
CA SER A 150 -22.39 -6.39 -0.12
C SER A 150 -22.26 -4.86 -0.21
N PHE A 151 -21.30 -4.34 -0.98
CA PHE A 151 -21.19 -2.93 -1.24
C PHE A 151 -22.37 -2.38 -2.07
N LEU A 152 -22.93 -3.17 -2.99
CA LEU A 152 -24.13 -2.81 -3.75
C LEU A 152 -25.37 -2.73 -2.86
N SER A 153 -25.50 -3.67 -1.91
CA SER A 153 -26.56 -3.62 -0.90
C SER A 153 -26.42 -2.39 0.00
N TYR A 154 -25.20 -2.10 0.45
CA TYR A 154 -24.90 -0.91 1.24
C TYR A 154 -25.20 0.38 0.45
N TRP A 155 -24.85 0.43 -0.82
CA TRP A 155 -25.14 1.58 -1.68
C TRP A 155 -26.64 1.80 -1.87
N LYS A 156 -27.45 0.73 -2.01
CA LYS A 156 -28.92 0.80 -2.08
C LYS A 156 -29.57 1.33 -0.81
N THR A 157 -29.02 0.97 0.36
CA THR A 157 -29.54 1.39 1.68
C THR A 157 -29.00 2.74 2.16
N SER A 158 -28.01 3.31 1.45
CA SER A 158 -27.38 4.59 1.82
C SER A 158 -28.29 5.79 1.58
N PRO A 159 -28.19 6.86 2.40
CA PRO A 159 -28.94 8.11 2.23
C PRO A 159 -28.76 8.72 0.84
N ALA A 160 -29.80 9.39 0.32
CA ALA A 160 -29.78 9.98 -1.01
C ALA A 160 -28.60 10.96 -1.23
N ASN A 161 -28.22 11.70 -0.20
CA ASN A 161 -27.09 12.63 -0.24
C ASN A 161 -25.74 11.91 -0.47
N TYR A 162 -25.55 10.73 0.12
CA TYR A 162 -24.36 9.93 -0.09
C TYR A 162 -24.28 9.38 -1.52
N ARG A 163 -25.41 8.94 -2.09
CA ARG A 163 -25.48 8.48 -3.49
C ARG A 163 -25.15 9.58 -4.49
N LYS A 164 -25.61 10.80 -4.24
CA LYS A 164 -25.29 11.97 -5.09
C LYS A 164 -23.79 12.30 -5.05
N LEU A 165 -23.17 12.26 -3.87
CA LEU A 165 -21.72 12.49 -3.70
C LEU A 165 -20.83 11.44 -4.36
N THR A 166 -21.32 10.21 -4.55
CA THR A 166 -20.55 9.14 -5.17
C THR A 166 -20.71 9.02 -6.69
N LEU A 167 -21.73 9.70 -7.26
CA LEU A 167 -22.01 9.71 -8.69
C LEU A 167 -21.61 11.04 -9.38
N GLY A 168 -21.31 12.09 -8.63
CA GLY A 168 -20.77 13.36 -9.13
C GLY A 168 -19.28 13.38 -9.02
#